data_47c9d2e1773eaf3099a8b4dd5c6942aa
#
_entry.id   47c9d2e1773eaf3099a8b4dd5c6942aa
#
_cell.length_a   1.000
_cell.length_b   1.000
_cell.length_c   1.000
_cell.angle_alpha   90.00
_cell.angle_beta   90.00
_cell.angle_gamma   90.00
#
_symmetry.space_group_name_H-M   'P 1'
#
loop_
_entity.id
_entity.type
_entity.pdbx_description
1 polymer ?
#
loop_
_entity_poly.entity_id
_entity_poly.type
_entity_poly.pdbx_seq_one_letter_code
_entity_poly.pdbx_strand_id
1 'polypeptide(L)'
;MEIVGISKENVEKISEIKKEEDWIKSFRLKAYESFKNQSNPKFGPTIDLNYDDIIYYKSNEADKKIESDWNNVLKPVVDELDGLGVLESEKHLGGMGVQYESEVIYHNMLEELEKKHVIFTSIEQAMREHKDIVEKYFGKIVNMNENKFAALNSAVFSGGSFIYVPPNTTLDRPLQSYFRINSKNMGQFERTLIIVDDNSSLHYVEGCTAPTYSESSLHAAVVEIYVGKNSKCRYSTIQNWATNVYNLVTKRALVSDNGVMEWIDGNIGSKITMKYPCCVLKGDNSSGVCITIGVAKSGQIQDTGARMIHLGKNTKSNIISKSIAQNGGNATYRGKVDIKKIALSSEAMVKCDTLILDDISKSDTIPVNTCSNVSSNIEHEATVSKINEDTLFYLMSRGLSEEEATELIVLGFLDRFREELPMEYAVELNQLIKRNL
;
A
#
# COMPACT_ATOMS: atom_id res chain seq x y z
N MET A 1 8.14 25.65 -4.83
CA MET A 1 8.07 25.93 -3.37
C MET A 1 8.38 24.65 -2.61
N GLU A 2 9.19 24.73 -1.53
CA GLU A 2 9.51 23.57 -0.69
C GLU A 2 9.27 23.91 0.78
N ILE A 3 8.73 22.95 1.55
CA ILE A 3 8.56 23.02 3.00
C ILE A 3 9.38 21.91 3.63
N VAL A 4 10.45 22.27 4.33
CA VAL A 4 11.40 21.35 4.98
C VAL A 4 11.16 21.34 6.48
N GLY A 5 11.25 20.17 7.08
CA GLY A 5 11.07 19.97 8.52
C GLY A 5 9.61 19.99 8.96
N ILE A 6 9.34 19.33 10.10
CA ILE A 6 8.00 19.23 10.68
C ILE A 6 7.82 20.21 11.84
N SER A 7 6.98 21.22 11.65
CA SER A 7 6.63 22.20 12.69
C SER A 7 5.17 22.60 12.58
N LYS A 8 4.61 23.19 13.62
CA LYS A 8 3.25 23.72 13.59
C LYS A 8 3.06 24.71 12.45
N GLU A 9 4.02 25.63 12.27
CA GLU A 9 4.00 26.64 11.22
C GLU A 9 4.00 26.01 9.82
N ASN A 10 4.80 24.95 9.61
CA ASN A 10 4.88 24.25 8.33
C ASN A 10 3.57 23.50 8.03
N VAL A 11 2.93 22.90 9.04
CA VAL A 11 1.61 22.28 8.91
C VAL A 11 0.54 23.31 8.55
N GLU A 12 0.54 24.49 9.19
CA GLU A 12 -0.35 25.60 8.84
C GLU A 12 -0.12 26.11 7.42
N LYS A 13 1.17 26.27 7.00
CA LYS A 13 1.52 26.64 5.61
C LYS A 13 1.00 25.66 4.57
N ILE A 14 1.09 24.34 4.80
CA ILE A 14 0.54 23.34 3.89
C ILE A 14 -0.97 23.55 3.72
N SER A 15 -1.69 23.74 4.82
CA SER A 15 -3.13 23.98 4.81
C SER A 15 -3.50 25.29 4.06
N GLU A 16 -2.73 26.34 4.24
CA GLU A 16 -2.91 27.63 3.55
C GLU A 16 -2.66 27.54 2.05
N ILE A 17 -1.58 26.85 1.62
CA ILE A 17 -1.25 26.61 0.21
C ILE A 17 -2.39 25.85 -0.47
N LYS A 18 -2.92 24.83 0.20
CA LYS A 18 -4.02 23.99 -0.30
C LYS A 18 -5.39 24.64 -0.18
N LYS A 19 -5.48 25.84 0.45
CA LYS A 19 -6.73 26.61 0.69
C LYS A 19 -7.79 25.73 1.36
N GLU A 20 -7.38 25.02 2.39
CA GLU A 20 -8.25 24.08 3.10
C GLU A 20 -9.25 24.77 4.01
N GLU A 21 -10.39 24.13 4.23
CA GLU A 21 -11.38 24.57 5.22
C GLU A 21 -10.88 24.36 6.66
N ASP A 22 -11.45 25.11 7.60
CA ASP A 22 -11.04 25.11 9.02
C ASP A 22 -11.07 23.73 9.68
N TRP A 23 -11.98 22.84 9.29
CA TRP A 23 -12.05 21.51 9.85
C TRP A 23 -10.83 20.65 9.46
N ILE A 24 -10.31 20.80 8.22
CA ILE A 24 -9.10 20.10 7.75
C ILE A 24 -7.88 20.69 8.46
N LYS A 25 -7.76 22.01 8.53
CA LYS A 25 -6.68 22.68 9.27
C LYS A 25 -6.67 22.23 10.74
N SER A 26 -7.83 22.18 11.38
CA SER A 26 -7.96 21.67 12.75
C SER A 26 -7.58 20.20 12.90
N PHE A 27 -7.94 19.35 11.92
CA PHE A 27 -7.54 17.96 11.88
C PHE A 27 -6.02 17.81 11.79
N ARG A 28 -5.37 18.55 10.89
CA ARG A 28 -3.89 18.53 10.74
C ARG A 28 -3.18 18.95 12.02
N LEU A 29 -3.63 20.02 12.67
CA LEU A 29 -2.99 20.52 13.88
C LEU A 29 -3.14 19.55 15.06
N LYS A 30 -4.28 18.90 15.21
CA LYS A 30 -4.48 17.85 16.21
C LYS A 30 -3.58 16.65 15.92
N ALA A 31 -3.41 16.29 14.65
CA ALA A 31 -2.53 15.21 14.24
C ALA A 31 -1.04 15.55 14.48
N TYR A 32 -0.63 16.79 14.27
CA TYR A 32 0.70 17.26 14.61
C TYR A 32 1.02 17.13 16.10
N GLU A 33 0.09 17.54 16.97
CA GLU A 33 0.25 17.35 18.42
C GLU A 33 0.32 15.84 18.78
N SER A 34 -0.48 15.01 18.13
CA SER A 34 -0.41 13.57 18.30
C SER A 34 0.96 13.02 17.87
N PHE A 35 1.49 13.45 16.73
CA PHE A 35 2.82 13.07 16.25
C PHE A 35 3.94 13.40 17.24
N LYS A 36 3.92 14.62 17.81
CA LYS A 36 4.91 15.07 18.82
C LYS A 36 4.90 14.21 20.08
N ASN A 37 3.72 13.77 20.49
CA ASN A 37 3.54 13.02 21.72
C ASN A 37 3.79 11.50 21.55
N GLN A 38 3.92 11.01 20.31
CA GLN A 38 4.18 9.60 20.03
C GLN A 38 5.66 9.30 19.79
N SER A 39 6.13 8.20 20.34
CA SER A 39 7.43 7.62 20.00
C SER A 39 7.33 6.75 18.75
N ASN A 40 8.47 6.45 18.12
CA ASN A 40 8.55 5.41 17.11
C ASN A 40 8.03 4.07 17.68
N PRO A 41 7.48 3.17 16.85
CA PRO A 41 7.03 1.86 17.30
C PRO A 41 8.14 1.14 18.09
N LYS A 42 7.76 0.47 19.19
CA LYS A 42 8.69 -0.32 20.01
C LYS A 42 8.94 -1.73 19.44
N PHE A 43 8.37 -2.03 18.31
CA PHE A 43 8.51 -3.28 17.57
C PHE A 43 9.00 -3.01 16.15
N GLY A 44 9.51 -4.06 15.49
CA GLY A 44 10.06 -3.93 14.14
C GLY A 44 11.47 -3.31 14.14
N PRO A 45 11.94 -2.87 12.98
CA PRO A 45 13.26 -2.28 12.85
C PRO A 45 13.36 -0.91 13.52
N THR A 46 14.58 -0.55 13.92
CA THR A 46 14.86 0.80 14.41
C THR A 46 14.75 1.81 13.26
N ILE A 47 13.94 2.82 13.45
CA ILE A 47 13.78 3.92 12.50
C ILE A 47 14.74 5.03 12.86
N ASP A 48 15.84 5.09 12.12
CA ASP A 48 16.87 6.14 12.23
C ASP A 48 16.65 7.16 11.11
N LEU A 49 15.68 8.05 11.30
CA LEU A 49 15.28 9.09 10.36
C LEU A 49 15.23 10.44 11.08
N ASN A 50 15.94 11.42 10.52
CA ASN A 50 15.80 12.81 10.97
C ASN A 50 14.59 13.45 10.30
N TYR A 51 13.53 13.67 11.05
CA TYR A 51 12.29 14.26 10.56
C TYR A 51 12.45 15.74 10.14
N ASP A 52 13.47 16.42 10.62
CA ASP A 52 13.70 17.84 10.30
C ASP A 52 14.37 18.05 8.94
N ASP A 53 14.97 16.99 8.36
CA ASP A 53 15.62 17.04 7.05
C ASP A 53 14.67 16.68 5.90
N ILE A 54 13.47 16.19 6.20
CA ILE A 54 12.49 15.74 5.20
C ILE A 54 11.75 16.95 4.60
N ILE A 55 11.57 16.92 3.28
CA ILE A 55 10.70 17.85 2.53
C ILE A 55 9.26 17.31 2.63
N TYR A 56 8.42 18.02 3.36
CA TYR A 56 7.03 17.62 3.60
C TYR A 56 6.04 18.07 2.52
N TYR A 57 6.42 19.06 1.76
CA TYR A 57 5.64 19.53 0.62
C TYR A 57 6.55 20.14 -0.42
N LYS A 58 6.32 19.78 -1.68
CA LYS A 58 7.00 20.35 -2.83
C LYS A 58 6.05 20.47 -4.00
N SER A 59 5.92 21.67 -4.56
CA SER A 59 5.22 21.89 -5.82
C SER A 59 5.88 22.99 -6.64
N ASN A 60 5.77 22.86 -7.96
CA ASN A 60 6.06 23.89 -8.93
C ASN A 60 4.74 24.53 -9.40
N GLU A 61 4.76 25.72 -10.01
CA GLU A 61 3.53 26.36 -10.46
C GLU A 61 2.82 25.56 -11.57
N ALA A 62 3.59 24.83 -12.38
CA ALA A 62 3.07 23.96 -13.44
C ALA A 62 2.33 22.71 -12.89
N ASP A 63 2.65 22.27 -11.65
CA ASP A 63 2.07 21.08 -11.05
C ASP A 63 0.68 21.34 -10.41
N LYS A 64 0.20 22.59 -10.44
CA LYS A 64 -1.06 22.99 -9.79
C LYS A 64 -2.31 22.69 -10.61
N LYS A 65 -2.16 22.27 -11.87
CA LYS A 65 -3.27 21.95 -12.77
C LYS A 65 -3.28 20.45 -13.02
N ILE A 66 -4.40 19.81 -12.72
CA ILE A 66 -4.62 18.41 -13.05
C ILE A 66 -5.01 18.36 -14.53
N GLU A 67 -4.20 17.69 -15.35
CA GLU A 67 -4.45 17.52 -16.77
C GLU A 67 -5.17 16.17 -17.03
N SER A 68 -5.93 16.10 -18.11
CA SER A 68 -6.60 14.88 -18.59
C SER A 68 -6.06 14.38 -19.92
N ASP A 69 -5.08 15.08 -20.50
CA ASP A 69 -4.38 14.75 -21.72
C ASP A 69 -2.88 14.82 -21.47
N TRP A 70 -2.16 13.74 -21.76
CA TRP A 70 -0.70 13.66 -21.61
C TRP A 70 0.08 14.71 -22.41
N ASN A 71 -0.50 15.20 -23.50
CA ASN A 71 0.11 16.28 -24.30
C ASN A 71 0.22 17.60 -23.53
N ASN A 72 -0.55 17.77 -22.48
CA ASN A 72 -0.54 18.96 -21.62
C ASN A 72 0.35 18.80 -20.39
N VAL A 73 0.81 17.59 -20.08
CA VAL A 73 1.75 17.31 -18.99
C VAL A 73 3.17 17.63 -19.43
N LEU A 74 4.02 18.07 -18.51
CA LEU A 74 5.42 18.40 -18.81
C LEU A 74 6.15 17.21 -19.46
N LYS A 75 6.72 17.43 -20.65
CA LYS A 75 7.35 16.38 -21.44
C LYS A 75 8.38 15.54 -20.68
N PRO A 76 9.31 16.08 -19.86
CA PRO A 76 10.24 15.27 -19.09
C PRO A 76 9.56 14.28 -18.12
N VAL A 77 8.41 14.66 -17.56
CA VAL A 77 7.62 13.80 -16.67
C VAL A 77 6.93 12.69 -17.48
N VAL A 78 6.37 13.06 -18.65
CA VAL A 78 5.74 12.09 -19.57
C VAL A 78 6.77 11.06 -20.06
N ASP A 79 7.95 11.51 -20.52
CA ASP A 79 9.02 10.62 -21.01
C ASP A 79 9.49 9.65 -19.91
N GLU A 80 9.55 10.10 -18.65
CA GLU A 80 9.90 9.27 -17.50
C GLU A 80 8.82 8.21 -17.22
N LEU A 81 7.55 8.60 -17.18
CA LEU A 81 6.42 7.71 -16.91
C LEU A 81 6.18 6.71 -18.05
N ASP A 82 6.41 7.11 -19.29
CA ASP A 82 6.34 6.23 -20.46
C ASP A 82 7.43 5.15 -20.40
N GLY A 83 8.65 5.54 -20.02
CA GLY A 83 9.74 4.60 -19.77
C GLY A 83 9.46 3.57 -18.66
N LEU A 84 8.49 3.83 -17.78
CA LEU A 84 8.00 2.92 -16.75
C LEU A 84 6.75 2.12 -17.18
N GLY A 85 6.23 2.35 -18.40
CA GLY A 85 5.05 1.67 -18.95
C GLY A 85 3.70 2.20 -18.43
N VAL A 86 3.70 3.32 -17.72
CA VAL A 86 2.49 3.90 -17.11
C VAL A 86 1.47 4.31 -18.18
N LEU A 87 1.92 4.95 -19.27
CA LEU A 87 1.03 5.39 -20.35
C LEU A 87 0.36 4.22 -21.08
N GLU A 88 1.10 3.12 -21.28
CA GLU A 88 0.54 1.93 -21.94
C GLU A 88 -0.49 1.24 -21.07
N SER A 89 -0.29 1.21 -19.76
CA SER A 89 -1.22 0.58 -18.81
C SER A 89 -2.59 1.24 -18.81
N GLU A 90 -2.69 2.55 -19.07
CA GLU A 90 -3.95 3.31 -19.09
C GLU A 90 -4.99 2.73 -20.06
N LYS A 91 -4.57 2.16 -21.18
CA LYS A 91 -5.47 1.58 -22.20
C LYS A 91 -6.37 0.46 -21.66
N HIS A 92 -5.94 -0.18 -20.56
CA HIS A 92 -6.62 -1.31 -19.94
C HIS A 92 -7.40 -0.93 -18.68
N LEU A 93 -7.38 0.36 -18.30
CA LEU A 93 -7.98 0.86 -17.07
C LEU A 93 -9.35 1.50 -17.29
N GLY A 94 -10.13 1.58 -16.22
CA GLY A 94 -11.34 2.39 -16.13
C GLY A 94 -11.05 3.86 -15.81
N GLY A 95 -9.87 4.12 -15.25
CA GLY A 95 -9.37 5.47 -14.95
C GLY A 95 -7.97 5.44 -14.36
N MET A 96 -7.24 6.53 -14.53
CA MET A 96 -5.88 6.71 -14.05
C MET A 96 -5.70 8.05 -13.36
N GLY A 97 -5.00 8.05 -12.22
CA GLY A 97 -4.49 9.22 -11.53
C GLY A 97 -2.98 9.14 -11.41
N VAL A 98 -2.26 10.25 -11.62
CA VAL A 98 -0.81 10.30 -11.42
C VAL A 98 -0.44 11.44 -10.51
N GLN A 99 0.29 11.10 -9.47
CA GLN A 99 0.90 12.05 -8.53
C GLN A 99 2.40 12.10 -8.74
N TYR A 100 2.91 13.31 -8.85
CA TYR A 100 4.33 13.60 -8.93
C TYR A 100 4.70 14.53 -7.77
N GLU A 101 5.64 14.10 -6.93
CA GLU A 101 5.96 14.75 -5.65
C GLU A 101 4.71 14.88 -4.75
N SER A 102 4.29 16.10 -4.43
CA SER A 102 3.15 16.38 -3.54
C SER A 102 1.84 16.68 -4.27
N GLU A 103 1.80 16.66 -5.60
CA GLU A 103 0.63 17.09 -6.37
C GLU A 103 0.17 16.03 -7.37
N VAL A 104 -1.15 15.89 -7.52
CA VAL A 104 -1.75 15.12 -8.61
C VAL A 104 -1.66 15.96 -9.88
N ILE A 105 -0.98 15.43 -10.90
CA ILE A 105 -0.70 16.17 -12.16
C ILE A 105 -1.53 15.67 -13.34
N TYR A 106 -2.03 14.44 -13.26
CA TYR A 106 -2.83 13.83 -14.31
C TYR A 106 -3.98 13.05 -13.73
N HIS A 107 -5.14 13.14 -14.35
CA HIS A 107 -6.31 12.35 -13.99
C HIS A 107 -7.22 12.15 -15.20
N ASN A 108 -7.62 10.91 -15.44
CA ASN A 108 -8.59 10.55 -16.47
C ASN A 108 -9.50 9.41 -15.99
N MET A 109 -10.74 9.39 -16.42
CA MET A 109 -11.70 8.32 -16.16
C MET A 109 -12.63 8.14 -17.35
N LEU A 110 -13.05 6.90 -17.61
CA LEU A 110 -13.99 6.61 -18.70
C LEU A 110 -15.36 7.25 -18.43
N GLU A 111 -15.93 7.89 -19.42
CA GLU A 111 -17.27 8.53 -19.34
C GLU A 111 -18.38 7.57 -18.86
N GLU A 112 -18.28 6.28 -19.16
CA GLU A 112 -19.25 5.28 -18.70
C GLU A 112 -19.30 5.14 -17.19
N LEU A 113 -18.16 5.35 -16.50
CA LEU A 113 -18.06 5.33 -15.04
C LEU A 113 -18.62 6.63 -14.44
N GLU A 114 -18.38 7.76 -15.09
CA GLU A 114 -18.99 9.05 -14.71
C GLU A 114 -20.52 8.98 -14.81
N LYS A 115 -21.06 8.40 -15.89
CA LYS A 115 -22.50 8.16 -16.06
C LYS A 115 -23.10 7.24 -15.01
N LYS A 116 -22.31 6.35 -14.43
CA LYS A 116 -22.68 5.51 -13.28
C LYS A 116 -22.49 6.22 -11.94
N HIS A 117 -22.13 7.50 -11.94
CA HIS A 117 -21.84 8.31 -10.74
C HIS A 117 -20.68 7.78 -9.89
N VAL A 118 -19.74 7.07 -10.48
CA VAL A 118 -18.47 6.72 -9.86
C VAL A 118 -17.67 7.99 -9.70
N ILE A 119 -17.09 8.20 -8.52
CA ILE A 119 -16.17 9.32 -8.28
C ILE A 119 -14.77 8.74 -8.16
N PHE A 120 -13.84 9.24 -8.96
CA PHE A 120 -12.42 9.00 -8.82
C PHE A 120 -11.72 10.33 -9.00
N THR A 121 -11.01 10.79 -7.98
CA THR A 121 -10.35 12.10 -8.00
C THR A 121 -9.28 12.17 -6.91
N SER A 122 -8.55 13.30 -6.79
CA SER A 122 -7.65 13.51 -5.66
C SER A 122 -8.43 13.74 -4.36
N ILE A 123 -7.81 13.41 -3.22
CA ILE A 123 -8.44 13.61 -1.91
C ILE A 123 -8.74 15.09 -1.64
N GLU A 124 -7.89 15.99 -2.10
CA GLU A 124 -8.09 17.45 -1.95
C GLU A 124 -9.27 17.95 -2.77
N GLN A 125 -9.45 17.44 -3.99
CA GLN A 125 -10.62 17.80 -4.79
C GLN A 125 -11.89 17.24 -4.17
N ALA A 126 -11.87 16.00 -3.69
CA ALA A 126 -13.00 15.39 -2.99
C ALA A 126 -13.40 16.17 -1.73
N MET A 127 -12.43 16.70 -0.96
CA MET A 127 -12.70 17.53 0.20
C MET A 127 -13.45 18.82 -0.14
N ARG A 128 -13.25 19.36 -1.34
CA ARG A 128 -13.96 20.56 -1.84
C ARG A 128 -15.31 20.25 -2.47
N GLU A 129 -15.39 19.20 -3.29
CA GLU A 129 -16.55 18.92 -4.15
C GLU A 129 -17.50 17.89 -3.56
N HIS A 130 -17.02 17.01 -2.68
CA HIS A 130 -17.76 15.89 -2.08
C HIS A 130 -17.63 15.86 -0.55
N LYS A 131 -17.63 17.04 0.05
CA LYS A 131 -17.41 17.25 1.49
C LYS A 131 -18.24 16.32 2.37
N ASP A 132 -19.53 16.20 2.11
CA ASP A 132 -20.46 15.40 2.92
C ASP A 132 -20.04 13.93 3.00
N ILE A 133 -19.53 13.38 1.88
CA ILE A 133 -19.04 12.00 1.85
C ILE A 133 -17.70 11.93 2.59
N VAL A 134 -16.78 12.86 2.32
CA VAL A 134 -15.44 12.84 2.94
C VAL A 134 -15.54 12.99 4.46
N GLU A 135 -16.29 13.95 4.99
CA GLU A 135 -16.46 14.15 6.44
C GLU A 135 -17.03 12.93 7.16
N LYS A 136 -17.88 12.17 6.49
CA LYS A 136 -18.48 10.94 7.04
C LYS A 136 -17.45 9.83 7.25
N TYR A 137 -16.47 9.72 6.37
CA TYR A 137 -15.57 8.55 6.32
C TYR A 137 -14.12 8.86 6.66
N PHE A 138 -13.62 10.04 6.35
CA PHE A 138 -12.21 10.41 6.46
C PHE A 138 -11.71 10.39 7.91
N GLY A 139 -10.61 9.68 8.16
CA GLY A 139 -9.96 9.60 9.46
C GLY A 139 -10.74 8.81 10.52
N LYS A 140 -11.73 8.00 10.12
CA LYS A 140 -12.58 7.25 11.07
C LYS A 140 -12.07 5.86 11.39
N ILE A 141 -11.43 5.18 10.45
CA ILE A 141 -10.92 3.82 10.67
C ILE A 141 -9.41 3.75 10.85
N VAL A 142 -8.66 4.74 10.34
CA VAL A 142 -7.26 4.98 10.71
C VAL A 142 -7.17 6.27 11.50
N ASN A 143 -7.13 6.14 12.82
CA ASN A 143 -7.07 7.30 13.71
C ASN A 143 -5.64 7.87 13.78
N MET A 144 -5.52 9.21 13.90
CA MET A 144 -4.23 9.89 14.08
C MET A 144 -3.45 9.44 15.33
N ASN A 145 -4.11 8.81 16.29
CA ASN A 145 -3.46 8.31 17.52
C ASN A 145 -3.03 6.83 17.40
N GLU A 146 -3.20 6.20 16.25
CA GLU A 146 -2.89 4.78 16.10
C GLU A 146 -1.39 4.47 16.15
N ASN A 147 -0.62 5.25 15.45
CA ASN A 147 0.84 5.21 15.46
C ASN A 147 1.42 6.53 14.95
N LYS A 148 2.71 6.75 15.20
CA LYS A 148 3.42 7.98 14.85
C LYS A 148 3.34 8.33 13.35
N PHE A 149 3.37 7.33 12.46
CA PHE A 149 3.36 7.56 11.00
C PHE A 149 1.96 7.91 10.48
N ALA A 150 0.91 7.35 11.08
CA ALA A 150 -0.46 7.76 10.82
C ALA A 150 -0.74 9.19 11.31
N ALA A 151 -0.17 9.56 12.46
CA ALA A 151 -0.21 10.94 12.95
C ALA A 151 0.53 11.89 12.01
N LEU A 152 1.74 11.52 11.57
CA LEU A 152 2.54 12.31 10.63
C LEU A 152 1.79 12.51 9.31
N ASN A 153 1.31 11.44 8.69
CA ASN A 153 0.49 11.55 7.48
C ASN A 153 -0.70 12.47 7.71
N SER A 154 -1.45 12.29 8.78
CA SER A 154 -2.63 13.12 9.10
C SER A 154 -2.30 14.61 9.27
N ALA A 155 -1.08 14.94 9.70
CA ALA A 155 -0.63 16.33 9.84
C ALA A 155 -0.21 16.96 8.50
N VAL A 156 0.42 16.19 7.59
CA VAL A 156 1.09 16.75 6.41
C VAL A 156 0.63 16.15 5.08
N PHE A 157 -0.43 15.32 5.05
CA PHE A 157 -0.84 14.65 3.83
C PHE A 157 -0.99 15.59 2.65
N SER A 158 -0.54 15.11 1.49
CA SER A 158 -0.64 15.80 0.21
C SER A 158 -0.84 14.76 -0.88
N GLY A 159 -1.89 14.94 -1.68
CA GLY A 159 -2.29 13.97 -2.69
C GLY A 159 -2.89 12.69 -2.08
N GLY A 160 -3.02 11.71 -2.93
CA GLY A 160 -3.77 10.49 -2.67
C GLY A 160 -5.10 10.47 -3.39
N SER A 161 -5.76 9.33 -3.38
CA SER A 161 -6.96 9.07 -4.17
C SER A 161 -8.21 9.09 -3.32
N PHE A 162 -9.28 9.67 -3.87
CA PHE A 162 -10.64 9.50 -3.39
C PHE A 162 -11.44 8.69 -4.41
N ILE A 163 -12.04 7.59 -3.96
CA ILE A 163 -12.89 6.76 -4.81
C ILE A 163 -14.21 6.50 -4.08
N TYR A 164 -15.30 6.76 -4.77
CA TYR A 164 -16.64 6.38 -4.35
C TYR A 164 -17.32 5.57 -5.46
N VAL A 165 -17.64 4.33 -5.17
CA VAL A 165 -18.44 3.46 -6.04
C VAL A 165 -19.82 3.37 -5.46
N PRO A 166 -20.85 3.93 -6.16
CA PRO A 166 -22.22 3.96 -5.65
C PRO A 166 -22.85 2.57 -5.58
N PRO A 167 -23.98 2.41 -4.88
CA PRO A 167 -24.65 1.11 -4.74
C PRO A 167 -24.99 0.46 -6.09
N ASN A 168 -24.93 -0.88 -6.12
CA ASN A 168 -25.28 -1.70 -7.28
C ASN A 168 -24.42 -1.43 -8.52
N THR A 169 -23.14 -1.06 -8.30
CA THR A 169 -22.22 -0.69 -9.38
C THR A 169 -21.01 -1.61 -9.39
N THR A 170 -20.80 -2.30 -10.49
CA THR A 170 -19.61 -3.14 -10.73
C THR A 170 -18.71 -2.46 -11.75
N LEU A 171 -17.42 -2.34 -11.42
CA LEU A 171 -16.40 -1.88 -12.35
C LEU A 171 -15.70 -3.08 -12.98
N ASP A 172 -15.77 -3.16 -14.33
CA ASP A 172 -15.18 -4.27 -15.09
C ASP A 172 -13.68 -4.07 -15.33
N ARG A 173 -13.22 -2.81 -15.26
CA ARG A 173 -11.81 -2.44 -15.38
C ARG A 173 -11.30 -1.82 -14.09
N PRO A 174 -10.04 -2.06 -13.72
CA PRO A 174 -9.47 -1.45 -12.52
C PRO A 174 -9.32 0.07 -12.66
N LEU A 175 -9.36 0.76 -11.53
CA LEU A 175 -8.86 2.12 -11.40
C LEU A 175 -7.42 2.09 -10.89
N GLN A 176 -6.57 2.99 -11.36
CA GLN A 176 -5.17 3.03 -10.96
C GLN A 176 -4.74 4.41 -10.48
N SER A 177 -3.90 4.43 -9.44
CA SER A 177 -3.08 5.61 -9.13
C SER A 177 -1.60 5.25 -9.15
N TYR A 178 -0.80 6.16 -9.69
CA TYR A 178 0.64 6.03 -9.75
C TYR A 178 1.31 7.17 -8.98
N PHE A 179 2.22 6.81 -8.04
CA PHE A 179 2.88 7.76 -7.16
C PHE A 179 4.39 7.76 -7.45
N ARG A 180 4.94 8.95 -7.71
CA ARG A 180 6.34 9.14 -8.03
C ARG A 180 7.00 10.16 -7.13
N ILE A 181 8.04 9.74 -6.40
CA ILE A 181 9.00 10.64 -5.75
C ILE A 181 10.16 10.84 -6.72
N ASN A 182 10.58 12.07 -6.96
CA ASN A 182 11.70 12.38 -7.85
C ASN A 182 12.70 13.41 -7.28
N SER A 183 12.63 13.71 -6.00
CA SER A 183 13.54 14.66 -5.32
C SER A 183 14.23 14.03 -4.12
N LYS A 184 15.44 14.52 -3.83
CA LYS A 184 16.20 14.15 -2.62
C LYS A 184 15.45 14.60 -1.36
N ASN A 185 15.59 13.85 -0.27
CA ASN A 185 14.94 14.12 1.02
C ASN A 185 13.42 14.29 0.94
N MET A 186 12.81 13.91 -0.18
CA MET A 186 11.37 14.08 -0.37
C MET A 186 10.60 13.07 0.49
N GLY A 187 9.60 13.60 1.20
CA GLY A 187 8.54 12.83 1.81
C GLY A 187 7.32 12.75 0.91
N GLN A 188 6.69 11.58 0.82
CA GLN A 188 5.41 11.38 0.16
C GLN A 188 4.40 10.90 1.19
N PHE A 189 3.29 11.64 1.29
CA PHE A 189 2.31 11.49 2.39
C PHE A 189 0.89 11.40 1.82
N GLU A 190 0.69 10.56 0.82
CA GLU A 190 -0.63 10.39 0.22
C GLU A 190 -1.64 9.82 1.23
N ARG A 191 -2.89 10.28 1.09
CA ARG A 191 -4.01 9.79 1.86
C ARG A 191 -5.13 9.32 0.94
N THR A 192 -5.34 8.02 0.91
CA THR A 192 -6.33 7.39 0.03
C THR A 192 -7.58 7.00 0.84
N LEU A 193 -8.74 7.39 0.33
CA LEU A 193 -10.05 7.02 0.88
C LEU A 193 -10.89 6.35 -0.21
N ILE A 194 -11.26 5.10 0.02
CA ILE A 194 -12.08 4.31 -0.91
C ILE A 194 -13.37 3.88 -0.22
N ILE A 195 -14.49 4.12 -0.87
CA ILE A 195 -15.81 3.67 -0.43
C ILE A 195 -16.44 2.86 -1.57
N VAL A 196 -16.64 1.57 -1.33
CA VAL A 196 -17.39 0.68 -2.22
C VAL A 196 -18.73 0.42 -1.54
N ASP A 197 -19.77 1.06 -2.01
CA ASP A 197 -21.10 1.00 -1.40
C ASP A 197 -21.79 -0.36 -1.64
N ASP A 198 -22.98 -0.57 -1.14
CA ASP A 198 -23.65 -1.87 -1.12
C ASP A 198 -23.84 -2.48 -2.52
N ASN A 199 -23.67 -3.81 -2.64
CA ASN A 199 -23.78 -4.60 -3.87
C ASN A 199 -22.86 -4.12 -5.01
N SER A 200 -21.66 -3.65 -4.70
CA SER A 200 -20.75 -3.04 -5.66
C SER A 200 -19.39 -3.71 -5.66
N SER A 201 -18.63 -3.52 -6.73
CA SER A 201 -17.28 -4.07 -6.78
C SER A 201 -16.28 -3.12 -7.43
N LEU A 202 -15.06 -3.11 -6.88
CA LEU A 202 -13.92 -2.33 -7.34
C LEU A 202 -12.64 -3.17 -7.30
N HIS A 203 -11.84 -3.06 -8.35
CA HIS A 203 -10.42 -3.35 -8.32
C HIS A 203 -9.64 -2.04 -8.44
N TYR A 204 -8.85 -1.72 -7.43
CA TYR A 204 -7.97 -0.56 -7.44
C TYR A 204 -6.51 -1.01 -7.43
N VAL A 205 -5.69 -0.35 -8.22
CA VAL A 205 -4.27 -0.67 -8.37
C VAL A 205 -3.43 0.55 -8.02
N GLU A 206 -2.36 0.33 -7.27
CA GLU A 206 -1.42 1.37 -6.87
C GLU A 206 -0.01 1.00 -7.29
N GLY A 207 0.64 1.88 -8.04
CA GLY A 207 2.05 1.80 -8.36
C GLY A 207 2.83 2.89 -7.64
N CYS A 208 3.97 2.54 -7.02
CA CYS A 208 4.81 3.50 -6.33
C CYS A 208 6.27 3.29 -6.69
N THR A 209 6.98 4.35 -7.08
CA THR A 209 8.40 4.29 -7.39
C THR A 209 9.18 5.53 -6.96
N ALA A 210 10.48 5.36 -6.73
CA ALA A 210 11.43 6.45 -6.52
C ALA A 210 12.80 6.09 -7.12
N PRO A 211 13.54 7.06 -7.69
CA PRO A 211 14.94 6.85 -8.05
C PRO A 211 15.83 6.78 -6.81
N THR A 212 17.03 6.25 -6.97
CA THR A 212 18.00 6.15 -5.86
C THR A 212 18.75 7.46 -5.67
N TYR A 213 18.70 8.00 -4.47
CA TYR A 213 19.49 9.13 -4.02
C TYR A 213 20.39 8.73 -2.84
N SER A 214 21.36 9.57 -2.48
CA SER A 214 22.23 9.35 -1.32
C SER A 214 21.54 9.64 0.01
N GLU A 215 20.59 10.57 0.00
CA GLU A 215 19.85 11.03 1.18
C GLU A 215 18.58 10.19 1.40
N SER A 216 18.15 10.10 2.66
CA SER A 216 16.95 9.33 3.02
C SER A 216 15.68 10.02 2.57
N SER A 217 14.75 9.24 2.04
CA SER A 217 13.38 9.65 1.68
C SER A 217 12.36 8.92 2.55
N LEU A 218 11.20 9.51 2.75
CA LEU A 218 10.13 8.95 3.58
C LEU A 218 8.83 8.80 2.80
N HIS A 219 8.31 7.59 2.74
CA HIS A 219 6.96 7.32 2.29
C HIS A 219 6.11 6.91 3.51
N ALA A 220 5.13 7.73 3.88
CA ALA A 220 4.23 7.45 4.99
C ALA A 220 2.78 7.68 4.57
N ALA A 221 2.20 6.69 3.91
CA ALA A 221 0.84 6.71 3.39
C ALA A 221 -0.19 6.22 4.39
N VAL A 222 -1.42 6.69 4.24
CA VAL A 222 -2.59 6.16 4.93
C VAL A 222 -3.67 5.80 3.92
N VAL A 223 -4.19 4.57 4.03
CA VAL A 223 -5.29 4.07 3.20
C VAL A 223 -6.44 3.62 4.07
N GLU A 224 -7.62 4.18 3.83
CA GLU A 224 -8.88 3.85 4.48
C GLU A 224 -9.88 3.31 3.44
N ILE A 225 -10.39 2.09 3.65
CA ILE A 225 -11.34 1.45 2.74
C ILE A 225 -12.60 1.04 3.48
N TYR A 226 -13.75 1.38 2.92
CA TYR A 226 -15.06 0.93 3.38
C TYR A 226 -15.67 0.02 2.33
N VAL A 227 -15.96 -1.22 2.73
CA VAL A 227 -16.61 -2.22 1.88
C VAL A 227 -18.01 -2.44 2.39
N GLY A 228 -19.00 -2.05 1.59
CA GLY A 228 -20.43 -2.16 1.86
C GLY A 228 -20.93 -3.61 1.89
N LYS A 229 -22.24 -3.78 2.10
CA LYS A 229 -22.86 -5.11 2.14
C LYS A 229 -22.84 -5.76 0.75
N ASN A 230 -22.55 -7.07 0.71
CA ASN A 230 -22.46 -7.85 -0.51
C ASN A 230 -21.47 -7.26 -1.55
N SER A 231 -20.49 -6.48 -1.11
CA SER A 231 -19.58 -5.74 -1.98
C SER A 231 -18.18 -6.34 -1.94
N LYS A 232 -17.42 -6.09 -3.00
CA LYS A 232 -16.04 -6.56 -3.11
C LYS A 232 -15.10 -5.42 -3.43
N CYS A 233 -14.02 -5.32 -2.67
CA CYS A 233 -12.90 -4.43 -2.98
C CYS A 233 -11.62 -5.24 -3.08
N ARG A 234 -10.92 -5.15 -4.21
CA ARG A 234 -9.54 -5.63 -4.36
C ARG A 234 -8.62 -4.43 -4.46
N TYR A 235 -7.57 -4.42 -3.68
CA TYR A 235 -6.52 -3.41 -3.70
C TYR A 235 -5.19 -4.09 -3.98
N SER A 236 -4.65 -3.85 -5.16
CA SER A 236 -3.35 -4.39 -5.58
C SER A 236 -2.30 -3.30 -5.57
N THR A 237 -1.11 -3.58 -5.05
CA THR A 237 0.01 -2.62 -5.07
C THR A 237 1.31 -3.32 -5.40
N ILE A 238 2.11 -2.67 -6.24
CA ILE A 238 3.52 -3.01 -6.45
C ILE A 238 4.32 -1.77 -6.08
N GLN A 239 5.14 -1.92 -5.04
CA GLN A 239 6.04 -0.86 -4.58
C GLN A 239 7.47 -1.24 -4.91
N ASN A 240 8.12 -0.41 -5.71
CA ASN A 240 9.52 -0.53 -6.09
C ASN A 240 10.27 0.72 -5.64
N TRP A 241 10.63 0.75 -4.37
CA TRP A 241 11.31 1.88 -3.75
C TRP A 241 12.82 1.75 -3.86
N ALA A 242 13.51 2.86 -4.01
CA ALA A 242 14.95 2.93 -3.89
C ALA A 242 15.43 2.56 -2.48
N THR A 243 16.69 2.13 -2.38
CA THR A 243 17.31 1.60 -1.14
C THR A 243 17.51 2.63 -0.02
N ASN A 244 17.21 3.90 -0.27
CA ASN A 244 17.25 5.00 0.72
C ASN A 244 15.88 5.34 1.31
N VAL A 245 14.78 4.70 0.85
CA VAL A 245 13.41 5.03 1.23
C VAL A 245 12.99 4.29 2.50
N TYR A 246 12.43 5.02 3.46
CA TYR A 246 11.67 4.47 4.57
C TYR A 246 10.19 4.40 4.15
N ASN A 247 9.66 3.19 4.04
CA ASN A 247 8.30 2.90 3.57
C ASN A 247 7.41 2.48 4.76
N LEU A 248 6.70 3.44 5.35
CA LEU A 248 6.01 3.30 6.64
C LEU A 248 4.50 3.56 6.47
N VAL A 249 3.76 2.54 6.05
CA VAL A 249 2.38 2.66 5.54
C VAL A 249 1.37 2.06 6.50
N THR A 250 0.24 2.75 6.69
CA THR A 250 -0.91 2.25 7.47
C THR A 250 -2.12 2.07 6.55
N LYS A 251 -2.56 0.82 6.36
CA LYS A 251 -3.73 0.47 5.52
C LYS A 251 -4.79 -0.23 6.36
N ARG A 252 -6.06 0.19 6.23
CA ARG A 252 -7.17 -0.48 6.91
C ARG A 252 -8.44 -0.49 6.09
N ALA A 253 -9.13 -1.64 6.09
CA ALA A 253 -10.45 -1.81 5.53
C ALA A 253 -11.46 -2.17 6.63
N LEU A 254 -12.65 -1.58 6.57
CA LEU A 254 -13.82 -1.96 7.34
C LEU A 254 -14.82 -2.67 6.43
N VAL A 255 -15.14 -3.92 6.75
CA VAL A 255 -15.92 -4.80 5.87
C VAL A 255 -17.29 -5.10 6.51
N SER A 256 -18.36 -4.78 5.77
CA SER A 256 -19.76 -4.99 6.17
C SER A 256 -20.24 -6.43 5.84
N ASP A 257 -21.53 -6.71 6.10
CA ASP A 257 -22.12 -8.05 5.93
C ASP A 257 -21.91 -8.60 4.52
N ASN A 258 -21.45 -9.85 4.42
CA ASN A 258 -21.11 -10.53 3.16
C ASN A 258 -20.08 -9.78 2.28
N GLY A 259 -19.44 -8.76 2.83
CA GLY A 259 -18.41 -7.99 2.11
C GLY A 259 -17.09 -8.77 1.98
N VAL A 260 -16.33 -8.47 0.95
CA VAL A 260 -15.03 -9.10 0.67
C VAL A 260 -13.98 -8.03 0.46
N MET A 261 -12.90 -8.11 1.22
CA MET A 261 -11.71 -7.27 1.02
C MET A 261 -10.50 -8.12 0.66
N GLU A 262 -9.83 -7.77 -0.43
CA GLU A 262 -8.61 -8.43 -0.89
C GLU A 262 -7.45 -7.43 -0.97
N TRP A 263 -6.38 -7.67 -0.20
CA TRP A 263 -5.11 -6.98 -0.29
C TRP A 263 -4.10 -7.83 -1.06
N ILE A 264 -3.55 -7.31 -2.17
CA ILE A 264 -2.49 -7.95 -2.95
C ILE A 264 -1.29 -6.99 -2.93
N ASP A 265 -0.21 -7.35 -2.26
CA ASP A 265 0.79 -6.39 -1.79
C ASP A 265 2.21 -6.84 -2.13
N GLY A 266 2.83 -6.26 -3.16
CA GLY A 266 4.22 -6.49 -3.56
C GLY A 266 5.14 -5.41 -3.01
N ASN A 267 6.15 -5.82 -2.21
CA ASN A 267 7.11 -4.92 -1.57
C ASN A 267 8.52 -5.25 -2.02
N ILE A 268 9.10 -4.38 -2.84
CA ILE A 268 10.44 -4.51 -3.39
C ILE A 268 11.21 -3.22 -3.12
N GLY A 269 12.48 -3.34 -2.84
CA GLY A 269 13.32 -2.18 -2.55
C GLY A 269 13.14 -1.66 -1.13
N SER A 270 13.26 -0.35 -0.96
CA SER A 270 13.33 0.42 0.30
C SER A 270 14.44 0.01 1.27
N LYS A 271 14.87 0.95 2.11
CA LYS A 271 15.78 0.67 3.24
C LYS A 271 15.04 -0.10 4.33
N ILE A 272 13.86 0.37 4.68
CA ILE A 272 12.97 -0.24 5.67
C ILE A 272 11.54 -0.15 5.16
N THR A 273 10.84 -1.28 5.12
CA THR A 273 9.39 -1.33 4.97
C THR A 273 8.75 -1.77 6.27
N MET A 274 7.75 -1.02 6.75
CA MET A 274 6.80 -1.45 7.79
C MET A 274 5.39 -1.28 7.24
N LYS A 275 4.76 -2.40 6.88
CA LYS A 275 3.44 -2.39 6.24
C LYS A 275 2.61 -3.62 6.60
N TYR A 276 1.46 -3.40 7.24
CA TYR A 276 0.58 -4.45 7.75
C TYR A 276 -0.88 -4.13 7.39
N PRO A 277 -1.31 -4.40 6.14
CA PRO A 277 -2.70 -4.21 5.74
C PRO A 277 -3.67 -4.88 6.71
N CYS A 278 -4.72 -4.16 7.10
CA CYS A 278 -5.67 -4.62 8.10
C CYS A 278 -7.07 -4.75 7.52
N CYS A 279 -7.75 -5.89 7.77
CA CYS A 279 -9.18 -6.04 7.59
C CYS A 279 -9.87 -6.09 8.95
N VAL A 280 -10.86 -5.23 9.15
CA VAL A 280 -11.81 -5.31 10.26
C VAL A 280 -13.10 -5.92 9.70
N LEU A 281 -13.30 -7.21 9.94
CA LEU A 281 -14.45 -7.99 9.49
C LEU A 281 -15.61 -7.75 10.46
N LYS A 282 -16.29 -6.62 10.25
CA LYS A 282 -17.34 -6.13 11.15
C LYS A 282 -18.68 -6.80 10.91
N GLY A 283 -19.01 -7.03 9.65
CA GLY A 283 -20.29 -7.63 9.26
C GLY A 283 -20.27 -9.15 9.33
N ASP A 284 -21.44 -9.76 9.48
CA ASP A 284 -21.61 -11.20 9.43
C ASP A 284 -21.27 -11.74 8.04
N ASN A 285 -20.66 -12.93 7.96
CA ASN A 285 -20.19 -13.58 6.74
C ASN A 285 -19.17 -12.77 5.91
N SER A 286 -18.60 -11.72 6.48
CA SER A 286 -17.57 -10.93 5.77
C SER A 286 -16.26 -11.70 5.67
N SER A 287 -15.47 -11.41 4.64
CA SER A 287 -14.19 -12.08 4.43
C SER A 287 -13.05 -11.11 4.08
N GLY A 288 -11.84 -11.51 4.48
CA GLY A 288 -10.62 -10.77 4.18
C GLY A 288 -9.53 -11.68 3.63
N VAL A 289 -8.90 -11.28 2.55
CA VAL A 289 -7.74 -11.96 1.97
C VAL A 289 -6.55 -10.99 1.98
N CYS A 290 -5.38 -11.47 2.36
CA CYS A 290 -4.14 -10.72 2.19
C CYS A 290 -3.07 -11.61 1.59
N ILE A 291 -2.60 -11.26 0.40
CA ILE A 291 -1.49 -11.92 -0.25
C ILE A 291 -0.35 -10.91 -0.34
N THR A 292 0.78 -11.19 0.29
CA THR A 292 1.91 -10.25 0.33
C THR A 292 3.21 -10.91 -0.10
N ILE A 293 4.04 -10.14 -0.82
CA ILE A 293 5.42 -10.48 -1.12
C ILE A 293 6.34 -9.44 -0.49
N GLY A 294 7.45 -9.91 0.08
CA GLY A 294 8.56 -9.07 0.51
C GLY A 294 9.88 -9.59 -0.07
N VAL A 295 10.64 -8.73 -0.73
CA VAL A 295 12.00 -9.06 -1.21
C VAL A 295 13.01 -8.15 -0.52
N ALA A 296 13.90 -8.74 0.29
CA ALA A 296 14.93 -8.03 1.05
C ALA A 296 16.33 -8.39 0.53
N LYS A 297 17.14 -7.36 0.25
CA LYS A 297 18.56 -7.46 -0.14
C LYS A 297 19.46 -6.81 0.90
N SER A 298 20.75 -6.76 0.60
CA SER A 298 21.76 -6.08 1.43
C SER A 298 21.32 -4.70 1.88
N GLY A 299 21.36 -4.46 3.19
CA GLY A 299 20.95 -3.20 3.81
C GLY A 299 19.44 -2.93 3.84
N GLN A 300 18.60 -3.90 3.42
CA GLN A 300 17.15 -3.77 3.40
C GLN A 300 16.48 -4.60 4.50
N ILE A 301 15.45 -4.03 5.10
CA ILE A 301 14.60 -4.71 6.09
C ILE A 301 13.14 -4.62 5.62
N GLN A 302 12.56 -5.78 5.31
CA GLN A 302 11.15 -5.92 4.97
C GLN A 302 10.43 -6.49 6.21
N ASP A 303 9.81 -5.64 7.04
CA ASP A 303 8.93 -6.07 8.14
C ASP A 303 7.48 -5.89 7.65
N THR A 304 6.94 -6.93 7.07
CA THR A 304 5.65 -6.93 6.39
C THR A 304 4.73 -8.02 6.94
N GLY A 305 3.45 -7.94 6.62
CA GLY A 305 2.50 -8.95 7.07
C GLY A 305 1.07 -8.50 6.92
N ALA A 306 0.18 -8.96 7.81
CA ALA A 306 -1.23 -8.60 7.77
C ALA A 306 -1.88 -8.61 9.14
N ARG A 307 -3.01 -7.91 9.25
CA ARG A 307 -3.86 -7.91 10.46
C ARG A 307 -5.30 -8.23 10.09
N MET A 308 -5.88 -9.25 10.73
CA MET A 308 -7.28 -9.63 10.57
C MET A 308 -7.98 -9.56 11.92
N ILE A 309 -9.04 -8.75 11.98
CA ILE A 309 -9.84 -8.56 13.20
C ILE A 309 -11.26 -9.00 12.91
N HIS A 310 -11.70 -10.08 13.51
CA HIS A 310 -13.02 -10.66 13.33
C HIS A 310 -13.97 -10.15 14.41
N LEU A 311 -15.05 -9.49 14.00
CA LEU A 311 -16.11 -8.95 14.86
C LEU A 311 -17.49 -9.57 14.54
N GLY A 312 -17.79 -9.78 13.25
CA GLY A 312 -19.01 -10.44 12.80
C GLY A 312 -18.95 -11.96 12.95
N LYS A 313 -20.10 -12.62 12.84
CA LYS A 313 -20.22 -14.09 12.88
C LYS A 313 -19.90 -14.68 11.51
N ASN A 314 -19.44 -15.94 11.49
CA ASN A 314 -19.11 -16.67 10.26
C ASN A 314 -18.10 -15.95 9.36
N THR A 315 -17.23 -15.15 9.94
CA THR A 315 -16.25 -14.37 9.19
C THR A 315 -15.05 -15.24 8.82
N LYS A 316 -14.47 -14.97 7.64
CA LYS A 316 -13.33 -15.75 7.13
C LYS A 316 -12.14 -14.85 6.81
N SER A 317 -10.94 -15.30 7.14
CA SER A 317 -9.72 -14.63 6.68
C SER A 317 -8.67 -15.60 6.16
N ASN A 318 -7.95 -15.17 5.12
CA ASN A 318 -6.85 -15.92 4.55
C ASN A 318 -5.65 -14.99 4.34
N ILE A 319 -4.52 -15.32 4.97
CA ILE A 319 -3.27 -14.60 4.84
C ILE A 319 -2.24 -15.52 4.19
N ILE A 320 -1.67 -15.07 3.08
CA ILE A 320 -0.58 -15.74 2.39
C ILE A 320 0.57 -14.76 2.26
N SER A 321 1.69 -15.08 2.92
CA SER A 321 2.90 -14.26 2.86
C SER A 321 4.03 -15.04 2.23
N LYS A 322 4.68 -14.45 1.23
CA LYS A 322 5.88 -14.98 0.59
C LYS A 322 7.01 -13.98 0.78
N SER A 323 8.12 -14.43 1.35
CA SER A 323 9.27 -13.56 1.58
C SER A 323 10.52 -14.15 0.94
N ILE A 324 11.39 -13.29 0.42
CA ILE A 324 12.69 -13.65 -0.15
C ILE A 324 13.73 -12.80 0.55
N ALA A 325 14.79 -13.44 1.05
CA ALA A 325 15.93 -12.77 1.65
C ALA A 325 17.22 -13.19 0.95
N GLN A 326 18.02 -12.21 0.53
CA GLN A 326 19.28 -12.45 -0.18
C GLN A 326 20.32 -11.38 0.13
N ASN A 327 21.60 -11.74 -0.04
CA ASN A 327 22.75 -10.85 0.10
C ASN A 327 22.78 -10.12 1.46
N GLY A 328 22.37 -10.80 2.54
CA GLY A 328 22.30 -10.22 3.89
C GLY A 328 21.04 -9.38 4.17
N GLY A 329 20.01 -9.46 3.34
CA GLY A 329 18.71 -8.86 3.58
C GLY A 329 17.98 -9.49 4.78
N ASN A 330 17.06 -8.73 5.37
CA ASN A 330 16.23 -9.20 6.48
C ASN A 330 14.74 -9.13 6.09
N ALA A 331 14.06 -10.27 6.09
CA ALA A 331 12.64 -10.39 5.80
C ALA A 331 11.89 -10.91 7.03
N THR A 332 11.06 -10.06 7.63
CA THR A 332 10.23 -10.40 8.79
C THR A 332 8.76 -10.46 8.38
N TYR A 333 8.10 -11.58 8.62
CA TYR A 333 6.65 -11.64 8.62
C TYR A 333 6.11 -11.30 10.00
N ARG A 334 5.21 -10.31 10.06
CA ARG A 334 4.51 -9.94 11.30
C ARG A 334 3.01 -9.97 11.09
N GLY A 335 2.35 -10.98 11.62
CA GLY A 335 0.92 -11.19 11.45
C GLY A 335 0.14 -11.06 12.74
N LYS A 336 -1.10 -10.55 12.64
CA LYS A 336 -2.04 -10.57 13.75
C LYS A 336 -3.40 -11.05 13.30
N VAL A 337 -3.90 -12.11 13.93
CA VAL A 337 -5.30 -12.55 13.82
C VAL A 337 -5.96 -12.42 15.19
N ASP A 338 -7.10 -11.74 15.24
CA ASP A 338 -7.83 -11.49 16.48
C ASP A 338 -9.32 -11.79 16.27
N ILE A 339 -9.75 -12.98 16.68
CA ILE A 339 -11.15 -13.40 16.64
C ILE A 339 -11.80 -13.05 17.98
N LYS A 340 -12.69 -12.07 17.98
CA LYS A 340 -13.35 -11.57 19.19
C LYS A 340 -14.42 -12.54 19.69
N LYS A 341 -14.79 -12.39 20.97
CA LYS A 341 -15.78 -13.24 21.63
C LYS A 341 -17.12 -13.34 20.89
N ILE A 342 -17.54 -12.27 20.25
CA ILE A 342 -18.80 -12.19 19.51
C ILE A 342 -18.73 -12.76 18.09
N ALA A 343 -17.54 -12.95 17.54
CA ALA A 343 -17.31 -13.46 16.19
C ALA A 343 -17.39 -15.00 16.14
N LEU A 344 -18.59 -15.52 16.39
CA LEU A 344 -18.84 -16.96 16.46
C LEU A 344 -18.67 -17.62 15.09
N SER A 345 -18.21 -18.87 15.09
CA SER A 345 -18.05 -19.71 13.88
C SER A 345 -17.16 -19.06 12.80
N SER A 346 -16.15 -18.33 13.23
CA SER A 346 -15.21 -17.67 12.34
C SER A 346 -13.97 -18.52 12.10
N GLU A 347 -13.37 -18.38 10.94
CA GLU A 347 -12.21 -19.16 10.50
C GLU A 347 -11.10 -18.23 10.01
N ALA A 348 -9.87 -18.52 10.41
CA ALA A 348 -8.70 -17.83 9.91
C ALA A 348 -7.61 -18.81 9.51
N MET A 349 -7.04 -18.61 8.32
CA MET A 349 -5.90 -19.38 7.82
C MET A 349 -4.74 -18.43 7.57
N VAL A 350 -3.56 -18.80 8.04
CA VAL A 350 -2.32 -18.05 7.83
C VAL A 350 -1.25 -18.99 7.30
N LYS A 351 -0.69 -18.62 6.14
CA LYS A 351 0.45 -19.33 5.56
C LYS A 351 1.56 -18.34 5.25
N CYS A 352 2.73 -18.55 5.88
CA CYS A 352 3.90 -17.73 5.65
C CYS A 352 5.07 -18.60 5.23
N ASP A 353 5.58 -18.36 4.02
CA ASP A 353 6.73 -19.06 3.47
C ASP A 353 7.86 -18.06 3.22
N THR A 354 9.07 -18.39 3.65
CA THR A 354 10.28 -17.62 3.33
C THR A 354 11.28 -18.48 2.61
N LEU A 355 11.85 -17.93 1.53
CA LEU A 355 12.97 -18.48 0.81
C LEU A 355 14.23 -17.65 1.07
N ILE A 356 15.26 -18.27 1.62
CA ILE A 356 16.57 -17.66 1.87
C ILE A 356 17.54 -18.16 0.79
N LEU A 357 18.20 -17.23 0.09
CA LEU A 357 19.08 -17.55 -1.03
C LEU A 357 20.56 -17.69 -0.66
N ASP A 358 20.94 -17.36 0.60
CA ASP A 358 22.34 -17.38 1.05
C ASP A 358 22.46 -17.70 2.56
N ASP A 359 23.69 -17.66 3.10
CA ASP A 359 23.99 -17.99 4.50
C ASP A 359 23.97 -16.78 5.46
N ILE A 360 23.89 -15.56 4.93
CA ILE A 360 24.02 -14.33 5.73
C ILE A 360 22.68 -13.57 5.87
N SER A 361 21.71 -13.90 5.04
CA SER A 361 20.36 -13.33 5.09
C SER A 361 19.56 -13.84 6.28
N LYS A 362 18.57 -13.07 6.73
CA LYS A 362 17.75 -13.35 7.90
C LYS A 362 16.28 -13.35 7.60
N SER A 363 15.55 -14.20 8.32
CA SER A 363 14.09 -14.22 8.31
C SER A 363 13.54 -14.49 9.69
N ASP A 364 12.51 -13.72 10.05
CA ASP A 364 11.75 -13.91 11.28
C ASP A 364 10.26 -14.03 10.99
N THR A 365 9.57 -14.88 11.77
CA THR A 365 8.11 -15.00 11.73
C THR A 365 7.54 -14.68 13.11
N ILE A 366 6.75 -13.63 13.21
CA ILE A 366 6.22 -13.10 14.48
C ILE A 366 4.69 -13.08 14.44
N PRO A 367 4.02 -14.20 14.72
CA PRO A 367 2.56 -14.27 14.73
C PRO A 367 1.99 -13.88 16.10
N VAL A 368 0.84 -13.20 16.07
CA VAL A 368 0.00 -12.93 17.23
C VAL A 368 -1.41 -13.40 16.93
N ASN A 369 -1.77 -14.58 17.40
CA ASN A 369 -3.07 -15.20 17.17
C ASN A 369 -3.88 -15.26 18.45
N THR A 370 -5.07 -14.67 18.44
CA THR A 370 -6.01 -14.67 19.56
C THR A 370 -7.37 -15.15 19.11
N CYS A 371 -7.88 -16.21 19.71
CA CYS A 371 -9.24 -16.69 19.52
C CYS A 371 -9.98 -16.66 20.86
N SER A 372 -11.01 -15.81 20.95
CA SER A 372 -11.71 -15.53 22.20
C SER A 372 -13.04 -16.30 22.37
N ASN A 373 -13.34 -17.25 21.48
CA ASN A 373 -14.52 -18.11 21.56
C ASN A 373 -14.19 -19.54 21.11
N VAL A 374 -15.02 -20.50 21.50
CA VAL A 374 -14.79 -21.93 21.26
C VAL A 374 -15.34 -22.47 19.93
N SER A 375 -16.12 -21.67 19.22
CA SER A 375 -16.75 -22.07 17.94
C SER A 375 -15.92 -21.67 16.72
N SER A 376 -14.80 -21.00 16.94
CA SER A 376 -13.95 -20.46 15.86
C SER A 376 -12.58 -21.15 15.84
N ASN A 377 -11.93 -21.11 14.69
CA ASN A 377 -10.63 -21.75 14.46
C ASN A 377 -9.60 -20.79 13.83
N ILE A 378 -8.33 -20.98 14.21
CA ILE A 378 -7.18 -20.33 13.57
C ILE A 378 -6.17 -21.41 13.22
N GLU A 379 -5.82 -21.48 11.95
CA GLU A 379 -4.75 -22.33 11.43
C GLU A 379 -3.56 -21.46 11.03
N HIS A 380 -2.35 -21.87 11.43
CA HIS A 380 -1.14 -21.13 11.06
C HIS A 380 -0.03 -22.10 10.68
N GLU A 381 0.45 -21.97 9.46
CA GLU A 381 1.62 -22.67 8.92
C GLU A 381 2.72 -21.66 8.61
N ALA A 382 3.94 -21.94 9.03
CA ALA A 382 5.11 -21.13 8.71
C ALA A 382 6.26 -22.02 8.23
N THR A 383 6.84 -21.69 7.08
CA THR A 383 7.98 -22.40 6.51
C THR A 383 9.10 -21.44 6.23
N VAL A 384 10.31 -21.76 6.67
CA VAL A 384 11.54 -21.06 6.28
C VAL A 384 12.46 -22.10 5.63
N SER A 385 12.82 -21.88 4.39
CA SER A 385 13.69 -22.77 3.64
C SER A 385 14.83 -22.02 2.98
N LYS A 386 15.98 -22.65 2.87
CA LYS A 386 17.02 -22.23 1.93
C LYS A 386 16.68 -22.73 0.52
N ILE A 387 17.29 -22.08 -0.47
CA ILE A 387 17.29 -22.60 -1.83
C ILE A 387 17.80 -24.03 -1.83
N ASN A 388 17.08 -24.92 -2.53
CA ASN A 388 17.44 -26.34 -2.58
C ASN A 388 18.62 -26.54 -3.54
N GLU A 389 19.79 -26.91 -2.99
CA GLU A 389 21.01 -27.06 -3.75
C GLU A 389 20.92 -28.20 -4.81
N ASP A 390 20.19 -29.29 -4.53
CA ASP A 390 19.97 -30.36 -5.49
C ASP A 390 19.12 -29.89 -6.68
N THR A 391 18.08 -29.08 -6.41
CA THR A 391 17.25 -28.47 -7.46
C THR A 391 18.06 -27.48 -8.28
N LEU A 392 18.88 -26.65 -7.63
CA LEU A 392 19.77 -25.71 -8.30
C LEU A 392 20.77 -26.45 -9.20
N PHE A 393 21.45 -27.45 -8.64
CA PHE A 393 22.39 -28.30 -9.40
C PHE A 393 21.71 -29.02 -10.58
N TYR A 394 20.51 -29.56 -10.39
CA TYR A 394 19.74 -30.18 -11.46
C TYR A 394 19.46 -29.20 -12.61
N LEU A 395 19.01 -27.99 -12.33
CA LEU A 395 18.74 -26.98 -13.34
C LEU A 395 20.04 -26.56 -14.07
N MET A 396 21.13 -26.37 -13.33
CA MET A 396 22.46 -26.07 -13.91
C MET A 396 22.97 -27.21 -14.80
N SER A 397 22.74 -28.48 -14.42
CA SER A 397 23.10 -29.63 -15.24
C SER A 397 22.29 -29.72 -16.54
N ARG A 398 21.19 -28.99 -16.65
CA ARG A 398 20.37 -28.84 -17.88
C ARG A 398 20.78 -27.65 -18.74
N GLY A 399 21.85 -26.95 -18.36
CA GLY A 399 22.45 -25.87 -19.15
C GLY A 399 22.10 -24.46 -18.75
N LEU A 400 21.40 -24.29 -17.63
CA LEU A 400 21.14 -22.95 -17.05
C LEU A 400 22.37 -22.47 -16.28
N SER A 401 22.64 -21.19 -16.31
CA SER A 401 23.54 -20.56 -15.34
C SER A 401 22.98 -20.64 -13.93
N GLU A 402 23.79 -20.45 -12.91
CA GLU A 402 23.34 -20.39 -11.52
C GLU A 402 22.30 -19.27 -11.30
N GLU A 403 22.51 -18.13 -11.96
CA GLU A 403 21.62 -16.97 -11.92
C GLU A 403 20.26 -17.29 -12.54
N GLU A 404 20.23 -17.88 -13.73
CA GLU A 404 19.00 -18.31 -14.42
C GLU A 404 18.24 -19.40 -13.64
N ALA A 405 18.96 -20.35 -13.05
CA ALA A 405 18.36 -21.40 -12.23
C ALA A 405 17.74 -20.84 -10.94
N THR A 406 18.44 -19.91 -10.28
CA THR A 406 17.93 -19.20 -9.09
C THR A 406 16.68 -18.38 -9.44
N GLU A 407 16.71 -17.62 -10.53
CA GLU A 407 15.56 -16.87 -11.03
C GLU A 407 14.33 -17.77 -11.23
N LEU A 408 14.52 -18.93 -11.88
CA LEU A 408 13.43 -19.86 -12.15
C LEU A 408 12.82 -20.42 -10.85
N ILE A 409 13.64 -20.74 -9.85
CA ILE A 409 13.18 -21.23 -8.54
C ILE A 409 12.38 -20.14 -7.83
N VAL A 410 12.88 -18.89 -7.83
CA VAL A 410 12.22 -17.74 -7.21
C VAL A 410 10.88 -17.43 -7.90
N LEU A 411 10.82 -17.43 -9.21
CA LEU A 411 9.59 -17.20 -9.95
C LEU A 411 8.55 -18.28 -9.66
N GLY A 412 8.96 -19.56 -9.57
CA GLY A 412 8.07 -20.65 -9.15
C GLY A 412 7.57 -20.50 -7.71
N PHE A 413 8.43 -20.03 -6.80
CA PHE A 413 8.02 -19.73 -5.42
C PHE A 413 6.95 -18.64 -5.36
N LEU A 414 6.96 -17.68 -6.28
CA LEU A 414 6.03 -16.54 -6.33
C LEU A 414 4.81 -16.75 -7.24
N ASP A 415 4.68 -17.88 -7.93
CA ASP A 415 3.66 -18.11 -8.97
C ASP A 415 2.24 -17.73 -8.51
N ARG A 416 1.81 -18.18 -7.33
CA ARG A 416 0.47 -17.89 -6.82
C ARG A 416 0.18 -16.39 -6.67
N PHE A 417 1.17 -15.59 -6.34
CA PHE A 417 0.99 -14.14 -6.25
C PHE A 417 0.86 -13.52 -7.65
N ARG A 418 1.64 -14.02 -8.61
CA ARG A 418 1.60 -13.53 -9.99
C ARG A 418 0.23 -13.75 -10.64
N GLU A 419 -0.41 -14.87 -10.34
CA GLU A 419 -1.76 -15.20 -10.82
C GLU A 419 -2.85 -14.26 -10.29
N GLU A 420 -2.63 -13.61 -9.14
CA GLU A 420 -3.56 -12.66 -8.52
C GLU A 420 -3.42 -11.21 -9.04
N LEU A 421 -2.38 -10.93 -9.81
CA LEU A 421 -2.16 -9.61 -10.41
C LEU A 421 -2.80 -9.52 -11.80
N PRO A 422 -3.24 -8.32 -12.24
CA PRO A 422 -3.47 -8.06 -13.65
C PRO A 422 -2.22 -8.38 -14.47
N MET A 423 -2.41 -8.80 -15.72
CA MET A 423 -1.32 -9.33 -16.56
C MET A 423 -0.15 -8.34 -16.70
N GLU A 424 -0.45 -7.06 -16.87
CA GLU A 424 0.54 -5.99 -17.00
C GLU A 424 1.42 -5.88 -15.76
N TYR A 425 0.80 -5.98 -14.57
CA TYR A 425 1.52 -5.95 -13.28
C TYR A 425 2.29 -7.24 -13.01
N ALA A 426 1.80 -8.37 -13.48
CA ALA A 426 2.55 -9.62 -13.38
C ALA A 426 3.83 -9.57 -14.24
N VAL A 427 3.78 -8.91 -15.41
CA VAL A 427 4.96 -8.67 -16.26
C VAL A 427 5.93 -7.71 -15.57
N GLU A 428 5.45 -6.59 -15.03
CA GLU A 428 6.26 -5.64 -14.27
C GLU A 428 6.94 -6.32 -13.08
N LEU A 429 6.19 -7.08 -12.29
CA LEU A 429 6.73 -7.82 -11.15
C LEU A 429 7.85 -8.77 -11.57
N ASN A 430 7.68 -9.52 -12.68
CA ASN A 430 8.71 -10.41 -13.19
C ASN A 430 9.98 -9.67 -13.56
N GLN A 431 9.85 -8.50 -14.22
CA GLN A 431 11.02 -7.68 -14.56
C GLN A 431 11.71 -7.12 -13.32
N LEU A 432 10.94 -6.70 -12.32
CA LEU A 432 11.45 -6.21 -11.05
C LEU A 432 12.19 -7.33 -10.27
N ILE A 433 11.64 -8.52 -10.25
CA ILE A 433 12.28 -9.69 -9.62
C ILE A 433 13.61 -9.99 -10.33
N LYS A 434 13.62 -10.10 -11.66
CA LYS A 434 14.85 -10.31 -12.45
C LYS A 434 15.94 -9.28 -12.19
N ARG A 435 15.58 -8.00 -12.07
CA ARG A 435 16.55 -6.93 -11.77
C ARG A 435 17.00 -6.94 -10.31
N ASN A 436 16.26 -7.62 -9.47
CA ASN A 436 16.45 -7.66 -8.02
C ASN A 436 17.00 -9.01 -7.53
N LEU A 437 17.20 -10.00 -8.35
CA LEU A 437 17.98 -11.20 -8.11
C LEU A 437 19.43 -11.01 -8.55
#